data_b0b8adbc38560e7a0ec30f014c106445
#
_entry.id   b0b8adbc38560e7a0ec30f014c106445
#
_cell.length_a   1.000
_cell.length_b   1.000
_cell.length_c   1.000
_cell.angle_alpha   90.00
_cell.angle_beta   90.00
_cell.angle_gamma   90.00
#
_symmetry.space_group_name_H-M   'P 1'
#
loop_
_entity.id
_entity.type
_entity.pdbx_description
1 polymer ?
#
loop_
_entity_poly.entity_id
_entity_poly.type
_entity_poly.pdbx_seq_one_letter_code
_entity_poly.pdbx_strand_id
1 'polypeptide(L)'
;MIVVAIIGILVAVGMPQYQNYVARAQVAEALALASGAKTAIVEYRSTTGKWPINNAAAGLATTITGNYVDSVEIFNDEALMIVVAFSSDAHTKIANGTLALEPTDHEGSISWTCYGDDGSPDITSYLPSSCKW
;
A
#
# COMPACT_ATOMS: atom_id res chain seq x y z
N MET A 1 -39.24 -11.38 -20.01
CA MET A 1 -38.38 -10.63 -20.96
C MET A 1 -37.88 -9.32 -20.35
N ILE A 2 -38.70 -8.44 -19.83
CA ILE A 2 -38.29 -7.16 -19.21
C ILE A 2 -37.42 -7.37 -17.98
N VAL A 3 -37.75 -8.34 -17.12
CA VAL A 3 -36.98 -8.63 -15.90
C VAL A 3 -35.54 -9.07 -16.23
N VAL A 4 -35.36 -9.87 -17.25
CA VAL A 4 -34.02 -10.33 -17.68
C VAL A 4 -33.19 -9.16 -18.23
N ALA A 5 -33.82 -8.22 -18.94
CA ALA A 5 -33.15 -7.04 -19.43
C ALA A 5 -32.70 -6.11 -18.28
N ILE A 6 -33.51 -5.95 -17.24
CA ILE A 6 -33.15 -5.16 -16.05
C ILE A 6 -31.99 -5.81 -15.30
N ILE A 7 -32.01 -7.12 -15.10
CA ILE A 7 -30.91 -7.86 -14.47
C ILE A 7 -29.62 -7.69 -15.27
N GLY A 8 -29.68 -7.76 -16.59
CA GLY A 8 -28.53 -7.55 -17.47
C GLY A 8 -27.90 -6.18 -17.31
N ILE A 9 -28.69 -5.14 -17.19
CA ILE A 9 -28.20 -3.75 -16.97
C ILE A 9 -27.57 -3.62 -15.58
N LEU A 10 -28.20 -4.16 -14.54
CA LEU A 10 -27.68 -4.12 -13.17
C LEU A 10 -26.33 -4.83 -13.05
N VAL A 11 -26.19 -5.99 -13.67
CA VAL A 11 -24.91 -6.73 -13.69
C VAL A 11 -23.84 -5.98 -14.45
N ALA A 12 -24.17 -5.37 -15.60
CA ALA A 12 -23.20 -4.61 -16.39
C ALA A 12 -22.62 -3.40 -15.65
N VAL A 13 -23.40 -2.77 -14.77
CA VAL A 13 -22.94 -1.63 -13.95
C VAL A 13 -22.30 -2.12 -12.65
N GLY A 14 -22.80 -3.18 -12.04
CA GLY A 14 -22.34 -3.70 -10.76
C GLY A 14 -20.97 -4.37 -10.80
N MET A 15 -20.63 -5.09 -11.86
CA MET A 15 -19.36 -5.80 -11.98
C MET A 15 -18.12 -4.89 -11.92
N PRO A 16 -18.00 -3.80 -12.71
CA PRO A 16 -16.81 -2.96 -12.66
C PRO A 16 -16.64 -2.26 -11.29
N GLN A 17 -17.74 -1.91 -10.63
CA GLN A 17 -17.69 -1.33 -9.28
C GLN A 17 -17.23 -2.34 -8.24
N TYR A 18 -17.66 -3.58 -8.33
CA TYR A 18 -17.19 -4.65 -7.46
C TYR A 18 -15.69 -4.89 -7.61
N GLN A 19 -15.15 -4.90 -8.82
CA GLN A 19 -13.73 -5.07 -9.08
C GLN A 19 -12.89 -3.92 -8.47
N ASN A 20 -13.36 -2.68 -8.58
CA ASN A 20 -12.71 -1.53 -7.94
C ASN A 20 -12.72 -1.65 -6.41
N TYR A 21 -13.82 -2.13 -5.83
CA TYR A 21 -13.92 -2.37 -4.39
C TYR A 21 -12.94 -3.43 -3.92
N VAL A 22 -12.80 -4.55 -4.64
CA VAL A 22 -11.83 -5.61 -4.31
C VAL A 22 -10.39 -5.10 -4.39
N ALA A 23 -10.02 -4.38 -5.45
CA ALA A 23 -8.69 -3.81 -5.58
C ALA A 23 -8.36 -2.84 -4.43
N ARG A 24 -9.30 -1.97 -4.06
CA ARG A 24 -9.15 -1.06 -2.91
C ARG A 24 -9.04 -1.78 -1.57
N ALA A 25 -9.76 -2.88 -1.38
CA ALA A 25 -9.66 -3.70 -0.17
C ALA A 25 -8.27 -4.35 -0.04
N GLN A 26 -7.69 -4.79 -1.14
CA GLN A 26 -6.33 -5.34 -1.15
C GLN A 26 -5.26 -4.26 -0.90
N VAL A 27 -5.45 -3.04 -1.42
CA VAL A 27 -4.60 -1.89 -1.08
C VAL A 27 -4.71 -1.56 0.42
N ALA A 28 -5.89 -1.69 1.02
CA ALA A 28 -6.06 -1.49 2.47
C ALA A 28 -5.29 -2.53 3.29
N GLU A 29 -5.19 -3.78 2.84
CA GLU A 29 -4.31 -4.79 3.45
C GLU A 29 -2.85 -4.35 3.42
N ALA A 30 -2.36 -3.87 2.27
CA ALA A 30 -1.00 -3.37 2.12
C ALA A 30 -0.70 -2.22 3.09
N LEU A 31 -1.64 -1.28 3.23
CA LEU A 31 -1.51 -0.17 4.18
C LEU A 31 -1.54 -0.62 5.64
N ALA A 32 -2.33 -1.64 5.97
CA ALA A 32 -2.35 -2.22 7.31
C ALA A 32 -1.00 -2.87 7.67
N LEU A 33 -0.39 -3.61 6.75
CA LEU A 33 0.95 -4.17 6.92
C LEU A 33 2.02 -3.06 7.03
N ALA A 34 1.93 -2.03 6.21
CA ALA A 34 2.83 -0.87 6.27
C ALA A 34 2.71 -0.09 7.58
N SER A 35 1.56 -0.10 8.24
CA SER A 35 1.36 0.55 9.55
C SER A 35 2.25 -0.02 10.63
N GLY A 36 2.52 -1.34 10.61
CA GLY A 36 3.49 -1.97 11.49
C GLY A 36 4.91 -1.43 11.27
N ALA A 37 5.31 -1.30 10.00
CA ALA A 37 6.60 -0.72 9.63
C ALA A 37 6.71 0.76 10.03
N LYS A 38 5.65 1.56 9.83
CA LYS A 38 5.60 2.95 10.27
C LYS A 38 5.88 3.08 11.78
N THR A 39 5.21 2.27 12.59
CA THR A 39 5.37 2.30 14.04
C THR A 39 6.81 1.95 14.44
N ALA A 40 7.39 0.91 13.86
CA ALA A 40 8.77 0.51 14.13
C ALA A 40 9.79 1.59 13.72
N ILE A 41 9.58 2.25 12.58
CA ILE A 41 10.42 3.36 12.12
C ILE A 41 10.37 4.54 13.08
N VAL A 42 9.17 4.94 13.52
CA VAL A 42 8.99 6.04 14.46
C VAL A 42 9.63 5.74 15.80
N GLU A 43 9.48 4.52 16.31
CA GLU A 43 10.13 4.07 17.54
C GLU A 43 11.65 4.09 17.42
N TYR A 44 12.20 3.55 16.34
CA TYR A 44 13.64 3.58 16.07
C TYR A 44 14.18 5.01 15.98
N ARG A 45 13.45 5.91 15.27
CA ARG A 45 13.80 7.32 15.15
C ARG A 45 13.81 8.02 16.50
N SER A 46 12.80 7.78 17.34
CA SER A 46 12.70 8.40 18.66
C SER A 46 13.77 7.95 19.65
N THR A 47 14.22 6.71 19.53
CA THR A 47 15.24 6.13 20.42
C THR A 47 16.67 6.40 19.99
N THR A 48 16.94 6.41 18.69
CA THR A 48 18.31 6.52 18.14
C THR A 48 18.62 7.89 17.51
N GLY A 49 17.60 8.68 17.22
CA GLY A 49 17.72 9.93 16.46
C GLY A 49 18.02 9.74 14.98
N LYS A 50 18.02 8.50 14.48
CA LYS A 50 18.36 8.15 13.10
C LYS A 50 17.22 7.40 12.41
N TRP A 51 17.22 7.38 11.10
CA TRP A 51 16.34 6.53 10.32
C TRP A 51 16.91 5.12 10.17
N PRO A 52 16.09 4.05 10.27
CA PRO A 52 16.57 2.68 10.05
C PRO A 52 16.95 2.48 8.58
N ILE A 53 17.94 1.63 8.33
CA ILE A 53 18.41 1.35 6.96
C ILE A 53 17.62 0.21 6.28
N ASN A 54 16.96 -0.63 7.04
CA ASN A 54 16.18 -1.77 6.56
C ASN A 54 15.24 -2.30 7.66
N ASN A 55 14.47 -3.33 7.33
CA ASN A 55 13.55 -3.99 8.27
C ASN A 55 14.26 -4.49 9.55
N ALA A 56 15.39 -5.15 9.41
CA ALA A 56 16.12 -5.71 10.56
C ALA A 56 16.60 -4.62 11.53
N ALA A 57 17.09 -3.49 11.02
CA ALA A 57 17.47 -2.35 11.84
C ALA A 57 16.29 -1.78 12.62
N ALA A 58 15.11 -1.76 12.03
CA ALA A 58 13.87 -1.33 12.69
C ALA A 58 13.27 -2.38 13.64
N GLY A 59 13.91 -3.53 13.80
CA GLY A 59 13.41 -4.63 14.64
C GLY A 59 12.26 -5.42 14.02
N LEU A 60 12.07 -5.32 12.72
CA LEU A 60 11.06 -6.04 11.96
C LEU A 60 11.62 -7.32 11.35
N ALA A 61 10.72 -8.26 11.02
CA ALA A 61 11.10 -9.41 10.22
C ALA A 61 11.65 -8.97 8.85
N THR A 62 12.67 -9.65 8.38
CA THR A 62 13.28 -9.36 7.06
C THR A 62 12.32 -9.60 5.92
N THR A 63 11.36 -10.50 6.10
CA THR A 63 10.30 -10.79 5.13
C THR A 63 8.95 -10.60 5.81
N ILE A 64 8.16 -9.65 5.33
CA ILE A 64 6.78 -9.40 5.76
C ILE A 64 5.89 -9.63 4.55
N THR A 65 4.96 -10.57 4.66
CA THR A 65 4.05 -10.95 3.58
C THR A 65 2.60 -10.86 4.03
N GLY A 66 1.69 -10.73 3.08
CA GLY A 66 0.25 -10.79 3.29
C GLY A 66 -0.41 -11.72 2.27
N ASN A 67 -1.74 -11.76 2.26
CA ASN A 67 -2.48 -12.59 1.29
C ASN A 67 -2.27 -12.11 -0.16
N TYR A 68 -2.14 -10.80 -0.35
CA TYR A 68 -1.97 -10.14 -1.65
C TYR A 68 -0.71 -9.27 -1.71
N VAL A 69 0.18 -9.42 -0.72
CA VAL A 69 1.41 -8.65 -0.59
C VAL A 69 2.59 -9.62 -0.53
N ASP A 70 3.52 -9.47 -1.44
CA ASP A 70 4.74 -10.27 -1.51
C ASP A 70 5.79 -9.79 -0.53
N SER A 71 5.95 -8.49 -0.37
CA SER A 71 6.92 -7.92 0.56
C SER A 71 6.53 -6.55 1.09
N VAL A 72 6.99 -6.24 2.30
CA VAL A 72 7.02 -4.90 2.88
C VAL A 72 8.46 -4.65 3.31
N GLU A 73 9.12 -3.71 2.69
CA GLU A 73 10.53 -3.45 2.88
C GLU A 73 10.80 -1.98 3.17
N ILE A 74 11.77 -1.74 4.04
CA ILE A 74 12.28 -0.41 4.36
C ILE A 74 13.54 -0.19 3.53
N PHE A 75 13.57 0.90 2.78
CA PHE A 75 14.73 1.38 2.05
C PHE A 75 15.15 2.76 2.58
N ASN A 76 16.43 3.02 2.64
CA ASN A 76 16.99 4.29 3.09
C ASN A 76 18.34 4.54 2.39
N ASP A 77 18.33 4.54 1.06
CA ASP A 77 19.52 4.83 0.26
C ASP A 77 19.67 6.35 0.04
N GLU A 78 18.70 6.96 -0.62
CA GLU A 78 18.65 8.42 -0.84
C GLU A 78 17.64 9.10 0.10
N ALA A 79 16.50 8.45 0.30
CA ALA A 79 15.45 8.86 1.22
C ALA A 79 14.82 7.61 1.87
N LEU A 80 14.34 7.77 3.12
CA LEU A 80 13.62 6.68 3.76
C LEU A 80 12.27 6.48 3.07
N MET A 81 11.97 5.25 2.71
CA MET A 81 10.64 4.86 2.25
C MET A 81 10.29 3.43 2.67
N ILE A 82 9.02 3.18 2.84
CA ILE A 82 8.45 1.84 2.95
C ILE A 82 7.92 1.48 1.59
N VAL A 83 8.37 0.39 1.01
CA VAL A 83 7.86 -0.13 -0.27
C VAL A 83 7.09 -1.41 -0.01
N VAL A 84 5.87 -1.45 -0.47
CA VAL A 84 4.98 -2.61 -0.43
C VAL A 84 4.79 -3.13 -1.85
N ALA A 85 5.22 -4.36 -2.11
CA ALA A 85 5.02 -5.01 -3.39
C ALA A 85 3.79 -5.91 -3.36
N PHE A 86 2.87 -5.72 -4.30
CA PHE A 86 1.70 -6.59 -4.46
C PHE A 86 2.09 -7.89 -5.17
N SER A 87 1.48 -8.99 -4.73
CA SER A 87 1.72 -10.29 -5.34
C SER A 87 1.01 -10.43 -6.70
N SER A 88 1.40 -11.44 -7.46
CA SER A 88 0.72 -11.83 -8.68
C SER A 88 -0.72 -12.33 -8.44
N ASP A 89 -1.03 -12.77 -7.21
CA ASP A 89 -2.35 -13.23 -6.79
C ASP A 89 -3.30 -12.08 -6.44
N ALA A 90 -2.79 -10.86 -6.37
CA ALA A 90 -3.61 -9.68 -6.19
C ALA A 90 -4.53 -9.43 -7.40
N HIS A 91 -5.53 -8.59 -7.21
CA HIS A 91 -6.43 -8.22 -8.31
C HIS A 91 -5.63 -7.70 -9.51
N THR A 92 -6.02 -8.11 -10.72
CA THR A 92 -5.29 -7.83 -11.97
C THR A 92 -4.92 -6.36 -12.18
N LYS A 93 -5.69 -5.43 -11.61
CA LYS A 93 -5.45 -3.99 -11.70
C LYS A 93 -4.34 -3.47 -10.79
N ILE A 94 -3.87 -4.28 -9.82
CA ILE A 94 -2.82 -3.93 -8.87
C ILE A 94 -1.73 -4.98 -8.76
N ALA A 95 -1.93 -6.17 -9.33
CA ALA A 95 -0.97 -7.27 -9.29
C ALA A 95 0.40 -6.84 -9.81
N ASN A 96 1.45 -7.20 -9.08
CA ASN A 96 2.85 -6.80 -9.33
C ASN A 96 3.12 -5.28 -9.28
N GLY A 97 2.15 -4.49 -8.82
CA GLY A 97 2.35 -3.06 -8.55
C GLY A 97 3.06 -2.82 -7.22
N THR A 98 3.50 -1.61 -7.00
CA THR A 98 4.15 -1.20 -5.75
C THR A 98 3.48 0.04 -5.16
N LEU A 99 3.45 0.08 -3.84
CA LEU A 99 3.00 1.21 -3.03
C LEU A 99 4.19 1.70 -2.21
N ALA A 100 4.49 2.97 -2.30
CA ALA A 100 5.53 3.60 -1.51
C ALA A 100 4.95 4.55 -0.47
N LEU A 101 5.55 4.57 0.72
CA LEU A 101 5.22 5.50 1.80
C LEU A 101 6.50 6.21 2.25
N GLU A 102 6.47 7.53 2.22
CA GLU A 102 7.58 8.39 2.57
C GLU A 102 7.26 9.21 3.82
N PRO A 103 8.13 9.23 4.85
CA PRO A 103 7.94 10.06 6.02
C PRO A 103 8.48 11.47 5.81
N THR A 104 7.78 12.45 6.37
CA THR A 104 8.25 13.82 6.55
C THR A 104 8.33 14.12 8.03
N ASP A 105 9.53 14.48 8.51
CA ASP A 105 9.77 14.84 9.91
C ASP A 105 9.51 16.35 10.10
N HIS A 106 8.64 16.66 11.05
CA HIS A 106 8.25 18.03 11.42
C HIS A 106 8.78 18.44 12.80
N GLU A 107 9.95 17.91 13.21
CA GLU A 107 10.58 18.23 14.50
C GLU A 107 9.73 17.92 15.73
N GLY A 108 9.00 16.81 15.72
CA GLY A 108 8.15 16.35 16.83
C GLY A 108 6.93 15.58 16.39
N SER A 109 6.63 15.60 15.10
CA SER A 109 5.63 14.73 14.48
C SER A 109 6.13 14.23 13.12
N ILE A 110 5.70 13.04 12.74
CA ILE A 110 6.04 12.44 11.45
C ILE A 110 4.75 12.27 10.66
N SER A 111 4.66 12.92 9.51
CA SER A 111 3.61 12.67 8.54
C SER A 111 4.07 11.67 7.48
N TRP A 112 3.11 11.01 6.86
CA TRP A 112 3.38 10.00 5.84
C TRP A 112 2.63 10.34 4.56
N THR A 113 3.35 10.41 3.47
CA THR A 113 2.79 10.52 2.13
C THR A 113 2.86 9.16 1.47
N CYS A 114 1.79 8.71 0.83
CA CYS A 114 1.81 7.47 0.08
C CYS A 114 1.44 7.71 -1.38
N TYR A 115 2.08 6.96 -2.26
CA TYR A 115 1.90 7.03 -3.71
C TYR A 115 2.13 5.66 -4.34
N GLY A 116 1.52 5.45 -5.50
CA GLY A 116 1.85 4.30 -6.33
C GLY A 116 3.12 4.60 -7.13
N ASP A 117 3.91 3.58 -7.38
CA ASP A 117 5.03 3.72 -8.31
C ASP A 117 4.51 4.03 -9.73
N ASP A 118 5.26 4.86 -10.46
CA ASP A 118 4.98 5.22 -11.87
C ASP A 118 5.11 4.03 -12.85
N GLY A 119 5.36 2.83 -12.29
CA GLY A 119 5.41 1.59 -13.04
C GLY A 119 4.05 1.08 -13.49
N SER A 120 4.04 -0.08 -14.09
CA SER A 120 2.82 -0.78 -14.47
C SER A 120 2.59 -1.97 -13.53
N PRO A 121 1.40 -2.12 -12.96
CA PRO A 121 0.20 -1.32 -13.16
C PRO A 121 0.16 -0.03 -12.31
N ASP A 122 -0.50 1.01 -12.85
CA ASP A 122 -0.79 2.23 -12.08
C ASP A 122 -1.87 1.95 -11.02
N ILE A 123 -1.46 1.94 -9.76
CA ILE A 123 -2.33 1.69 -8.61
C ILE A 123 -2.94 2.97 -8.02
N THR A 124 -2.57 4.13 -8.52
CA THR A 124 -2.93 5.45 -7.96
C THR A 124 -4.45 5.62 -7.80
N SER A 125 -5.24 5.09 -8.74
CA SER A 125 -6.70 5.16 -8.70
C SER A 125 -7.32 4.35 -7.56
N TYR A 126 -6.60 3.40 -6.99
CA TYR A 126 -7.08 2.49 -5.94
C TYR A 126 -6.61 2.89 -4.54
N LEU A 127 -5.76 3.91 -4.44
CA LEU A 127 -5.30 4.45 -3.18
C LEU A 127 -6.43 5.18 -2.45
N PRO A 128 -6.50 5.09 -1.11
CA PRO A 128 -7.45 5.88 -0.32
C PRO A 128 -7.12 7.37 -0.43
N SER A 129 -8.11 8.21 -0.15
CA SER A 129 -7.96 9.67 -0.23
C SER A 129 -6.86 10.22 0.69
N SER A 130 -6.59 9.55 1.81
CA SER A 130 -5.50 9.89 2.73
C SER A 130 -4.10 9.69 2.15
N CYS A 131 -3.97 8.89 1.09
CA CYS A 131 -2.74 8.64 0.36
C CYS A 131 -2.55 9.55 -0.85
N LYS A 132 -3.61 10.23 -1.28
CA LYS A 132 -3.56 11.13 -2.45
C LYS A 132 -3.12 12.52 -2.00
N TRP A 133 -2.31 13.12 -2.80
CA TRP A 133 -1.73 14.46 -2.66
C TRP A 133 -1.97 15.29 -3.91
#